data_6f4576f6ddf83a21d0306b30cdeb0df5
#
_entry.id   6f4576f6ddf83a21d0306b30cdeb0df5
#
_cell.length_a   1.000
_cell.length_b   1.000
_cell.length_c   1.000
_cell.angle_alpha   90.00
_cell.angle_beta   90.00
_cell.angle_gamma   90.00
#
_symmetry.space_group_name_H-M   'P 1'
#
loop_
_entity.id
_entity.type
_entity.pdbx_description
1 polymer ?
#
loop_
_entity_poly.entity_id
_entity_poly.type
_entity_poly.pdbx_seq_one_letter_code
_entity_poly.pdbx_strand_id
1 'polypeptide(L)'
;MDGVIYRENHLIPGAAEFVDALISTGTPFLFLTNNSAPTPEDLVVRLKHLGIGGLFPRHFYTSALNAADFLSETHPACTAFVIGEGGLLSALNQNKIANDAMHPSYVVVGEGGASQEKLGKAHEFIEAGARLLATNPDNWCPVSSEKTRPGAGATAAFLEASTGRRAYYLGKPNGYMFHRARRKLSEAALSELEQVIMIGDTMETDIRGAIEAGMHAFLVLSGSTQIESVGDYVYQPTRILHSVADMTEEIKTGKPSDRLNSPMFDRNGFRVRKFGQRYQTEISGFRKPRPRPAMTK
;
A
#
# COMPACT_ATOMS: atom_id res chain seq x y z
N MET A 1 -5.74 2.84 -1.30
CA MET A 1 -6.83 3.49 -2.06
C MET A 1 -8.13 2.74 -1.86
N ASP A 2 -8.15 1.41 -2.12
CA ASP A 2 -9.25 0.55 -1.68
C ASP A 2 -9.34 0.62 -0.15
N GLY A 3 -10.55 0.60 0.40
CA GLY A 3 -10.77 0.78 1.82
C GLY A 3 -10.52 2.19 2.40
N VAL A 4 -9.91 3.10 1.62
CA VAL A 4 -9.56 4.48 2.04
C VAL A 4 -10.35 5.53 1.26
N ILE A 5 -10.36 5.45 -0.05
CA ILE A 5 -11.04 6.39 -0.95
C ILE A 5 -12.31 5.79 -1.52
N TYR A 6 -12.26 4.52 -1.88
CA TYR A 6 -13.39 3.77 -2.40
C TYR A 6 -13.37 2.33 -1.87
N ARG A 7 -14.50 1.66 -1.98
CA ARG A 7 -14.64 0.22 -1.83
C ARG A 7 -15.37 -0.29 -3.06
N GLU A 8 -14.74 -1.18 -3.82
CA GLU A 8 -15.25 -1.63 -5.12
C GLU A 8 -15.51 -0.45 -6.07
N ASN A 9 -16.79 -0.18 -6.40
CA ASN A 9 -17.20 0.91 -7.28
C ASN A 9 -17.94 2.04 -6.54
N HIS A 10 -17.78 2.15 -5.22
CA HIS A 10 -18.43 3.17 -4.41
C HIS A 10 -17.40 3.99 -3.64
N LEU A 11 -17.55 5.29 -3.66
CA LEU A 11 -16.73 6.16 -2.80
C LEU A 11 -17.06 5.91 -1.33
N ILE A 12 -16.03 5.95 -0.51
CA ILE A 12 -16.22 6.06 0.94
C ILE A 12 -16.80 7.46 1.22
N PRO A 13 -17.86 7.54 2.05
CA PRO A 13 -18.48 8.84 2.36
C PRO A 13 -17.46 9.87 2.85
N GLY A 14 -17.46 11.05 2.24
CA GLY A 14 -16.53 12.15 2.54
C GLY A 14 -15.18 12.05 1.84
N ALA A 15 -14.91 10.99 1.06
CA ALA A 15 -13.63 10.86 0.34
C ALA A 15 -13.45 11.88 -0.79
N ALA A 16 -14.55 12.26 -1.46
CA ALA A 16 -14.48 13.31 -2.49
C ALA A 16 -14.12 14.66 -1.87
N GLU A 17 -14.80 15.04 -0.80
CA GLU A 17 -14.55 16.28 -0.06
C GLU A 17 -13.14 16.33 0.54
N PHE A 18 -12.62 15.21 0.97
CA PHE A 18 -11.24 15.08 1.46
C PHE A 18 -10.23 15.35 0.34
N VAL A 19 -10.40 14.74 -0.83
CA VAL A 19 -9.50 14.96 -1.99
C VAL A 19 -9.62 16.40 -2.50
N ASP A 20 -10.82 16.95 -2.58
CA ASP A 20 -11.05 18.34 -2.95
C ASP A 20 -10.38 19.31 -1.96
N ALA A 21 -10.38 19.00 -0.66
CA ALA A 21 -9.65 19.78 0.33
C ALA A 21 -8.14 19.75 0.09
N LEU A 22 -7.54 18.59 -0.20
CA LEU A 22 -6.12 18.46 -0.54
C LEU A 22 -5.76 19.32 -1.77
N ILE A 23 -6.57 19.24 -2.82
CA ILE A 23 -6.35 19.99 -4.06
C ILE A 23 -6.49 21.51 -3.82
N SER A 24 -7.57 21.94 -3.16
CA SER A 24 -7.88 23.37 -2.96
C SER A 24 -6.90 24.07 -2.02
N THR A 25 -6.33 23.35 -1.05
CA THR A 25 -5.31 23.90 -0.15
C THR A 25 -3.89 23.79 -0.71
N GLY A 26 -3.70 23.11 -1.84
CA GLY A 26 -2.37 22.83 -2.38
C GLY A 26 -1.54 21.89 -1.52
N THR A 27 -2.18 21.11 -0.64
CA THR A 27 -1.48 20.13 0.18
C THR A 27 -0.92 19.01 -0.70
N PRO A 28 0.40 18.75 -0.70
CA PRO A 28 0.97 17.68 -1.50
C PRO A 28 0.45 16.32 -1.07
N PHE A 29 0.01 15.50 -2.03
CA PHE A 29 -0.47 14.15 -1.76
C PHE A 29 -0.13 13.18 -2.89
N LEU A 30 -0.11 11.89 -2.54
CA LEU A 30 0.15 10.80 -3.47
C LEU A 30 -0.70 9.58 -3.09
N PHE A 31 -1.41 9.03 -4.06
CA PHE A 31 -2.09 7.76 -3.90
C PHE A 31 -1.10 6.61 -4.09
N LEU A 32 -0.84 5.87 -3.01
CA LEU A 32 0.06 4.73 -2.98
C LEU A 32 -0.75 3.43 -3.04
N THR A 33 -0.47 2.55 -4.00
CA THR A 33 -1.24 1.30 -4.17
C THR A 33 -0.36 0.11 -4.55
N ASN A 34 -0.68 -1.06 -3.97
CA ASN A 34 -0.08 -2.34 -4.36
C ASN A 34 -0.61 -2.85 -5.70
N ASN A 35 -1.75 -2.34 -6.17
CA ASN A 35 -2.29 -2.77 -7.44
C ASN A 35 -1.40 -2.33 -8.61
N SER A 36 -0.86 -3.31 -9.34
CA SER A 36 0.04 -3.11 -10.48
C SER A 36 -0.66 -3.24 -11.84
N ALA A 37 -1.96 -3.59 -11.85
CA ALA A 37 -2.71 -3.81 -13.08
C ALA A 37 -3.04 -2.52 -13.83
N PRO A 38 -3.61 -1.47 -13.19
CA PRO A 38 -3.94 -0.23 -13.87
C PRO A 38 -2.73 0.68 -14.04
N THR A 39 -2.75 1.48 -15.11
CA THR A 39 -1.88 2.64 -15.26
C THR A 39 -2.35 3.79 -14.37
N PRO A 40 -1.51 4.80 -14.07
CA PRO A 40 -1.97 6.04 -13.43
C PRO A 40 -3.10 6.73 -14.17
N GLU A 41 -3.10 6.69 -15.51
CA GLU A 41 -4.15 7.24 -16.38
C GLU A 41 -5.49 6.53 -16.16
N ASP A 42 -5.47 5.19 -16.07
CA ASP A 42 -6.67 4.39 -15.76
C ASP A 42 -7.24 4.75 -14.40
N LEU A 43 -6.37 4.99 -13.40
CA LEU A 43 -6.78 5.40 -12.07
C LEU A 43 -7.40 6.80 -12.04
N VAL A 44 -6.87 7.75 -12.84
CA VAL A 44 -7.50 9.08 -13.03
C VAL A 44 -8.90 8.92 -13.59
N VAL A 45 -9.06 8.12 -14.65
CA VAL A 45 -10.36 7.89 -15.28
C VAL A 45 -11.32 7.21 -14.30
N ARG A 46 -10.86 6.21 -13.58
CA ARG A 46 -11.66 5.50 -12.56
C ARG A 46 -12.17 6.43 -11.48
N LEU A 47 -11.29 7.24 -10.86
CA LEU A 47 -11.70 8.16 -9.80
C LEU A 47 -12.62 9.26 -10.32
N LYS A 48 -12.43 9.72 -11.55
CA LYS A 48 -13.35 10.67 -12.19
C LYS A 48 -14.75 10.07 -12.35
N HIS A 49 -14.87 8.82 -12.78
CA HIS A 49 -16.17 8.12 -12.86
C HIS A 49 -16.83 7.93 -11.50
N LEU A 50 -16.04 7.79 -10.43
CA LEU A 50 -16.54 7.72 -9.06
C LEU A 50 -16.91 9.09 -8.47
N GLY A 51 -16.62 10.20 -9.17
CA GLY A 51 -16.98 11.56 -8.74
C GLY A 51 -15.83 12.41 -8.21
N ILE A 52 -14.57 11.94 -8.29
CA ILE A 52 -13.39 12.71 -7.87
C ILE A 52 -12.69 13.28 -9.12
N GLY A 53 -12.74 14.61 -9.28
CA GLY A 53 -12.07 15.34 -10.36
C GLY A 53 -10.71 15.94 -9.94
N GLY A 54 -10.09 16.70 -10.87
CA GLY A 54 -8.86 17.46 -10.58
C GLY A 54 -7.59 16.61 -10.37
N LEU A 55 -7.65 15.29 -10.62
CA LEU A 55 -6.52 14.40 -10.49
C LEU A 55 -5.74 14.27 -11.80
N PHE A 56 -4.45 13.98 -11.66
CA PHE A 56 -3.51 13.76 -12.76
C PHE A 56 -2.71 12.48 -12.51
N PRO A 57 -2.12 11.84 -13.52
CA PRO A 57 -1.30 10.64 -13.36
C PRO A 57 -0.19 10.78 -12.29
N ARG A 58 0.40 11.95 -12.15
CA ARG A 58 1.43 12.24 -11.13
C ARG A 58 0.96 12.07 -9.67
N HIS A 59 -0.35 12.05 -9.42
CA HIS A 59 -0.91 11.81 -8.08
C HIS A 59 -0.98 10.33 -7.72
N PHE A 60 -0.50 9.43 -8.58
CA PHE A 60 -0.54 7.99 -8.36
C PHE A 60 0.85 7.36 -8.41
N TYR A 61 1.14 6.51 -7.43
CA TYR A 61 2.34 5.70 -7.42
C TYR A 61 1.96 4.25 -7.15
N THR A 62 1.95 3.46 -8.20
CA THR A 62 1.57 2.04 -8.17
C THR A 62 2.78 1.15 -7.89
N SER A 63 2.53 -0.08 -7.44
CA SER A 63 3.60 -1.07 -7.30
C SER A 63 4.27 -1.43 -8.64
N ALA A 64 3.58 -1.21 -9.76
CA ALA A 64 4.17 -1.34 -11.10
C ALA A 64 5.24 -0.26 -11.35
N LEU A 65 4.93 1.00 -11.08
CA LEU A 65 5.90 2.10 -11.16
C LEU A 65 7.08 1.87 -10.20
N ASN A 66 6.78 1.42 -8.97
CA ASN A 66 7.81 1.12 -7.98
C ASN A 66 8.77 0.01 -8.45
N ALA A 67 8.25 -1.05 -9.09
CA ALA A 67 9.07 -2.12 -9.64
C ALA A 67 9.95 -1.63 -10.81
N ALA A 68 9.39 -0.81 -11.69
CA ALA A 68 10.13 -0.23 -12.81
C ALA A 68 11.23 0.76 -12.33
N ASP A 69 10.91 1.64 -11.38
CA ASP A 69 11.89 2.55 -10.76
C ASP A 69 13.02 1.76 -10.08
N PHE A 70 12.70 0.71 -9.31
CA PHE A 70 13.68 -0.14 -8.64
C PHE A 70 14.64 -0.79 -9.64
N LEU A 71 14.12 -1.41 -10.68
CA LEU A 71 14.95 -2.09 -11.68
C LEU A 71 15.81 -1.11 -12.47
N SER A 72 15.28 0.03 -12.89
CA SER A 72 16.04 1.04 -13.64
C SER A 72 17.17 1.68 -12.83
N GLU A 73 16.98 1.84 -11.51
CA GLU A 73 17.99 2.42 -10.62
C GLU A 73 19.04 1.40 -10.19
N THR A 74 18.64 0.16 -9.91
CA THR A 74 19.56 -0.85 -9.36
C THR A 74 20.24 -1.70 -10.42
N HIS A 75 19.57 -1.91 -11.56
CA HIS A 75 20.05 -2.76 -12.64
C HIS A 75 19.76 -2.15 -14.02
N PRO A 76 20.41 -1.02 -14.37
CA PRO A 76 20.24 -0.38 -15.67
C PRO A 76 20.45 -1.37 -16.83
N ALA A 77 19.62 -1.26 -17.87
CA ALA A 77 19.63 -2.11 -19.06
C ALA A 77 19.25 -3.60 -18.80
N CYS A 78 18.64 -3.93 -17.65
CA CYS A 78 18.09 -5.26 -17.45
C CYS A 78 16.88 -5.52 -18.37
N THR A 79 16.58 -6.81 -18.57
CA THR A 79 15.38 -7.27 -19.28
C THR A 79 14.50 -8.06 -18.34
N ALA A 80 13.21 -8.17 -18.63
CA ALA A 80 12.25 -8.85 -17.77
C ALA A 80 11.31 -9.75 -18.57
N PHE A 81 11.05 -10.96 -18.07
CA PHE A 81 9.89 -11.73 -18.46
C PHE A 81 8.73 -11.35 -17.54
N VAL A 82 7.63 -10.84 -18.09
CA VAL A 82 6.58 -10.20 -17.32
C VAL A 82 5.35 -11.08 -17.19
N ILE A 83 4.96 -11.41 -15.97
CA ILE A 83 3.65 -11.96 -15.62
C ILE A 83 2.84 -10.82 -14.98
N GLY A 84 1.88 -10.25 -15.73
CA GLY A 84 1.10 -9.13 -15.25
C GLY A 84 0.27 -8.48 -16.35
N GLU A 85 -0.47 -7.45 -15.97
CA GLU A 85 -1.35 -6.69 -16.85
C GLU A 85 -0.68 -5.40 -17.39
N GLY A 86 -1.46 -4.60 -18.13
CA GLY A 86 -0.99 -3.46 -18.91
C GLY A 86 -0.24 -2.40 -18.10
N GLY A 87 -0.65 -2.13 -16.84
CA GLY A 87 0.03 -1.15 -15.99
C GLY A 87 1.49 -1.51 -15.71
N LEU A 88 1.77 -2.80 -15.44
CA LEU A 88 3.15 -3.25 -15.23
C LEU A 88 3.97 -3.20 -16.52
N LEU A 89 3.41 -3.67 -17.63
CA LEU A 89 4.08 -3.59 -18.94
C LEU A 89 4.39 -2.15 -19.34
N SER A 90 3.43 -1.25 -19.15
CA SER A 90 3.61 0.18 -19.43
C SER A 90 4.72 0.80 -18.57
N ALA A 91 4.71 0.54 -17.25
CA ALA A 91 5.71 1.08 -16.33
C ALA A 91 7.14 0.61 -16.68
N LEU A 92 7.32 -0.68 -16.97
CA LEU A 92 8.60 -1.23 -17.37
C LEU A 92 9.09 -0.63 -18.70
N ASN A 93 8.19 -0.53 -19.69
CA ASN A 93 8.53 0.06 -21.00
C ASN A 93 8.93 1.54 -20.90
N GLN A 94 8.22 2.35 -20.11
CA GLN A 94 8.56 3.75 -19.84
C GLN A 94 9.95 3.90 -19.21
N ASN A 95 10.37 2.92 -18.42
CA ASN A 95 11.70 2.84 -17.80
C ASN A 95 12.74 2.10 -18.70
N LYS A 96 12.43 1.85 -19.97
CA LYS A 96 13.30 1.17 -20.97
C LYS A 96 13.69 -0.25 -20.58
N ILE A 97 12.90 -0.93 -19.79
CA ILE A 97 13.06 -2.33 -19.42
C ILE A 97 12.28 -3.17 -20.44
N ALA A 98 13.00 -3.84 -21.32
CA ALA A 98 12.39 -4.65 -22.37
C ALA A 98 11.75 -5.92 -21.79
N ASN A 99 10.54 -6.25 -22.29
CA ASN A 99 9.95 -7.56 -22.05
C ASN A 99 10.65 -8.60 -22.96
N ASP A 100 11.47 -9.46 -22.36
CA ASP A 100 12.31 -10.45 -23.06
C ASP A 100 11.78 -11.86 -22.78
N ALA A 101 11.49 -12.59 -23.82
CA ALA A 101 11.00 -13.97 -23.78
C ALA A 101 12.08 -15.01 -24.14
N MET A 102 13.35 -14.59 -24.24
CA MET A 102 14.47 -15.47 -24.60
C MET A 102 15.50 -15.59 -23.48
N HIS A 103 16.01 -14.46 -22.99
CA HIS A 103 17.06 -14.42 -21.98
C HIS A 103 16.82 -13.30 -20.95
N PRO A 104 15.70 -13.33 -20.21
CA PRO A 104 15.38 -12.27 -19.27
C PRO A 104 16.33 -12.29 -18.06
N SER A 105 16.73 -11.10 -17.59
CA SER A 105 17.49 -10.95 -16.33
C SER A 105 16.59 -11.16 -15.11
N TYR A 106 15.30 -10.88 -15.28
CA TYR A 106 14.28 -10.96 -14.23
C TYR A 106 13.00 -11.64 -14.73
N VAL A 107 12.36 -12.37 -13.83
CA VAL A 107 10.93 -12.67 -13.92
C VAL A 107 10.21 -11.70 -12.99
N VAL A 108 9.34 -10.85 -13.55
CA VAL A 108 8.61 -9.83 -12.81
C VAL A 108 7.14 -10.19 -12.75
N VAL A 109 6.63 -10.41 -11.54
CA VAL A 109 5.25 -10.82 -11.27
C VAL A 109 4.44 -9.65 -10.75
N GLY A 110 3.35 -9.31 -11.44
CA GLY A 110 2.34 -8.33 -11.05
C GLY A 110 0.95 -8.93 -10.99
N GLU A 111 -0.04 -8.06 -10.82
CA GLU A 111 -1.45 -8.45 -10.86
C GLU A 111 -1.84 -8.94 -12.25
N GLY A 112 -2.71 -9.95 -12.29
CA GLY A 112 -3.26 -10.56 -13.50
C GLY A 112 -3.10 -12.07 -13.53
N GLY A 113 -3.86 -12.70 -14.42
CA GLY A 113 -3.77 -14.14 -14.61
C GLY A 113 -2.55 -14.55 -15.40
N ALA A 114 -2.02 -15.73 -15.13
CA ALA A 114 -1.00 -16.37 -15.95
C ALA A 114 -1.48 -17.74 -16.44
N SER A 115 -1.28 -18.02 -17.74
CA SER A 115 -1.50 -19.37 -18.27
C SER A 115 -0.45 -20.33 -17.71
N GLN A 116 -0.78 -21.63 -17.68
CA GLN A 116 0.17 -22.66 -17.27
C GLN A 116 1.45 -22.65 -18.10
N GLU A 117 1.33 -22.37 -19.40
CA GLU A 117 2.49 -22.20 -20.31
C GLU A 117 3.38 -21.03 -19.86
N LYS A 118 2.78 -19.90 -19.52
CA LYS A 118 3.52 -18.71 -19.06
C LYS A 118 4.22 -18.94 -17.72
N LEU A 119 3.57 -19.67 -16.80
CA LEU A 119 4.18 -20.08 -15.55
C LEU A 119 5.33 -21.06 -15.76
N GLY A 120 5.19 -22.03 -16.69
CA GLY A 120 6.26 -22.95 -17.07
C GLY A 120 7.50 -22.22 -17.61
N LYS A 121 7.30 -21.26 -18.53
CA LYS A 121 8.42 -20.44 -19.05
C LYS A 121 9.09 -19.60 -17.95
N ALA A 122 8.30 -19.02 -17.05
CA ALA A 122 8.84 -18.28 -15.92
C ALA A 122 9.72 -19.16 -15.01
N HIS A 123 9.24 -20.38 -14.74
CA HIS A 123 10.01 -21.38 -13.98
C HIS A 123 11.35 -21.70 -14.67
N GLU A 124 11.35 -22.00 -15.97
CA GLU A 124 12.55 -22.26 -16.75
C GLU A 124 13.55 -21.09 -16.69
N PHE A 125 13.08 -19.85 -16.83
CA PHE A 125 13.94 -18.68 -16.74
C PHE A 125 14.55 -18.50 -15.35
N ILE A 126 13.78 -18.75 -14.29
CA ILE A 126 14.29 -18.67 -12.91
C ILE A 126 15.34 -19.77 -12.66
N GLU A 127 15.13 -20.98 -13.15
CA GLU A 127 16.14 -22.07 -13.08
C GLU A 127 17.39 -21.71 -13.89
N ALA A 128 17.24 -21.05 -15.03
CA ALA A 128 18.35 -20.54 -15.83
C ALA A 128 19.08 -19.33 -15.22
N GLY A 129 18.62 -18.82 -14.08
CA GLY A 129 19.29 -17.78 -13.30
C GLY A 129 18.61 -16.40 -13.31
N ALA A 130 17.46 -16.24 -13.95
CA ALA A 130 16.68 -15.01 -13.83
C ALA A 130 16.21 -14.81 -12.37
N ARG A 131 16.26 -13.57 -11.89
CA ARG A 131 15.85 -13.23 -10.54
C ARG A 131 14.34 -13.02 -10.45
N LEU A 132 13.71 -13.55 -9.39
CA LEU A 132 12.28 -13.41 -9.18
C LEU A 132 11.95 -12.14 -8.39
N LEU A 133 11.11 -11.28 -8.98
CA LEU A 133 10.62 -10.05 -8.39
C LEU A 133 9.11 -10.01 -8.46
N ALA A 134 8.45 -9.64 -7.37
CA ALA A 134 7.01 -9.43 -7.32
C ALA A 134 6.67 -7.98 -6.97
N THR A 135 5.65 -7.44 -7.63
CA THR A 135 5.21 -6.05 -7.41
C THR A 135 4.62 -5.83 -6.03
N ASN A 136 4.06 -6.88 -5.42
CA ASN A 136 3.47 -6.84 -4.07
C ASN A 136 3.37 -8.25 -3.47
N PRO A 137 3.21 -8.37 -2.13
CA PRO A 137 3.05 -9.65 -1.44
C PRO A 137 1.60 -10.13 -1.35
N ASP A 138 0.63 -9.43 -1.96
CA ASP A 138 -0.79 -9.71 -1.75
C ASP A 138 -1.17 -11.06 -2.39
N ASN A 139 -1.62 -12.00 -1.58
CA ASN A 139 -1.96 -13.36 -2.02
C ASN A 139 -3.27 -13.39 -2.82
N TRP A 140 -4.13 -12.43 -2.62
CA TRP A 140 -5.39 -12.29 -3.31
C TRP A 140 -5.74 -10.81 -3.49
N CYS A 141 -6.55 -10.54 -4.50
CA CYS A 141 -7.13 -9.21 -4.70
C CYS A 141 -8.65 -9.33 -4.90
N PRO A 142 -9.44 -8.36 -4.42
CA PRO A 142 -10.88 -8.37 -4.60
C PRO A 142 -11.22 -8.13 -6.08
N VAL A 143 -12.21 -8.87 -6.58
CA VAL A 143 -12.87 -8.65 -7.86
C VAL A 143 -14.25 -8.03 -7.62
N SER A 144 -14.93 -8.47 -6.56
CA SER A 144 -16.17 -7.93 -6.03
C SER A 144 -16.27 -8.26 -4.54
N SER A 145 -17.35 -7.80 -3.87
CA SER A 145 -17.62 -8.12 -2.45
C SER A 145 -17.59 -9.62 -2.12
N GLU A 146 -17.91 -10.47 -3.10
CA GLU A 146 -18.02 -11.91 -2.90
C GLU A 146 -16.94 -12.71 -3.62
N LYS A 147 -16.13 -12.07 -4.47
CA LYS A 147 -15.16 -12.77 -5.32
C LYS A 147 -13.78 -12.17 -5.19
N THR A 148 -12.81 -13.06 -5.00
CA THR A 148 -11.38 -12.74 -5.06
C THR A 148 -10.72 -13.49 -6.21
N ARG A 149 -9.57 -13.01 -6.62
CA ARG A 149 -8.66 -13.71 -7.52
C ARG A 149 -7.27 -13.82 -6.88
N PRO A 150 -6.42 -14.78 -7.30
CA PRO A 150 -5.03 -14.79 -6.87
C PRO A 150 -4.33 -13.47 -7.21
N GLY A 151 -3.58 -12.93 -6.26
CA GLY A 151 -2.76 -11.74 -6.41
C GLY A 151 -1.35 -12.06 -6.89
N ALA A 152 -0.52 -11.03 -7.03
CA ALA A 152 0.88 -11.17 -7.41
C ALA A 152 1.67 -12.04 -6.42
N GLY A 153 1.39 -11.90 -5.12
CA GLY A 153 2.01 -12.70 -4.07
C GLY A 153 1.75 -14.20 -4.22
N ALA A 154 0.52 -14.61 -4.55
CA ALA A 154 0.21 -16.03 -4.76
C ALA A 154 0.94 -16.61 -5.98
N THR A 155 1.01 -15.84 -7.08
CA THR A 155 1.74 -16.25 -8.29
C THR A 155 3.25 -16.34 -8.02
N ALA A 156 3.81 -15.39 -7.29
CA ALA A 156 5.20 -15.42 -6.88
C ALA A 156 5.49 -16.61 -5.94
N ALA A 157 4.62 -16.88 -4.98
CA ALA A 157 4.74 -18.03 -4.06
C ALA A 157 4.71 -19.38 -4.81
N PHE A 158 3.89 -19.51 -5.86
CA PHE A 158 3.93 -20.68 -6.73
C PHE A 158 5.31 -20.87 -7.37
N LEU A 159 5.90 -19.80 -7.92
CA LEU A 159 7.23 -19.84 -8.53
C LEU A 159 8.33 -20.09 -7.48
N GLU A 160 8.23 -19.51 -6.29
CA GLU A 160 9.14 -19.80 -5.17
C GLU A 160 9.13 -21.29 -4.80
N ALA A 161 7.92 -21.86 -4.66
CA ALA A 161 7.76 -23.25 -4.29
C ALA A 161 8.28 -24.23 -5.36
N SER A 162 8.08 -23.88 -6.64
CA SER A 162 8.49 -24.75 -7.75
C SER A 162 9.99 -24.67 -8.08
N THR A 163 10.64 -23.50 -7.85
CA THR A 163 12.05 -23.28 -8.21
C THR A 163 12.99 -23.28 -7.00
N GLY A 164 12.47 -23.19 -5.78
CA GLY A 164 13.27 -23.01 -4.57
C GLY A 164 13.94 -21.63 -4.48
N ARG A 165 13.64 -20.70 -5.38
CA ARG A 165 14.19 -19.33 -5.40
C ARG A 165 13.24 -18.37 -4.71
N ARG A 166 13.78 -17.41 -3.92
CA ARG A 166 12.97 -16.42 -3.23
C ARG A 166 12.67 -15.22 -4.11
N ALA A 167 11.41 -14.76 -4.05
CA ALA A 167 10.98 -13.51 -4.65
C ALA A 167 11.38 -12.30 -3.79
N TYR A 168 11.69 -11.19 -4.44
CA TYR A 168 11.78 -9.91 -3.76
C TYR A 168 10.50 -9.12 -4.01
N TYR A 169 9.77 -8.82 -2.92
CA TYR A 169 8.47 -8.14 -2.96
C TYR A 169 8.65 -6.64 -2.77
N LEU A 170 8.27 -5.84 -3.76
CA LEU A 170 8.49 -4.38 -3.80
C LEU A 170 7.30 -3.53 -3.36
N GLY A 171 6.09 -4.08 -3.26
CA GLY A 171 4.90 -3.38 -2.78
C GLY A 171 4.92 -3.18 -1.27
N LYS A 172 3.98 -2.39 -0.76
CA LYS A 172 3.80 -2.22 0.68
C LYS A 172 3.74 -3.59 1.38
N PRO A 173 4.40 -3.80 2.51
CA PRO A 173 5.08 -2.82 3.39
C PRO A 173 6.54 -2.53 3.05
N ASN A 174 7.07 -2.90 1.87
CA ASN A 174 8.48 -2.71 1.54
C ASN A 174 8.89 -1.23 1.64
N GLY A 175 9.94 -0.96 2.43
CA GLY A 175 10.43 0.39 2.70
C GLY A 175 10.87 1.19 1.47
N TYR A 176 11.32 0.51 0.39
CA TYR A 176 11.68 1.19 -0.86
C TYR A 176 10.49 1.96 -1.44
N MET A 177 9.28 1.37 -1.43
CA MET A 177 8.08 2.03 -1.94
C MET A 177 7.75 3.30 -1.15
N PHE A 178 7.84 3.26 0.19
CA PHE A 178 7.60 4.42 1.05
C PHE A 178 8.66 5.50 0.87
N HIS A 179 9.93 5.11 0.77
CA HIS A 179 11.03 6.03 0.50
C HIS A 179 10.83 6.76 -0.84
N ARG A 180 10.48 6.03 -1.88
CA ARG A 180 10.20 6.61 -3.21
C ARG A 180 9.00 7.53 -3.19
N ALA A 181 7.92 7.14 -2.50
CA ALA A 181 6.74 7.98 -2.34
C ALA A 181 7.08 9.30 -1.64
N ARG A 182 7.86 9.26 -0.54
CA ARG A 182 8.32 10.47 0.15
C ARG A 182 9.14 11.38 -0.76
N ARG A 183 10.06 10.81 -1.53
CA ARG A 183 10.87 11.58 -2.48
C ARG A 183 10.01 12.25 -3.55
N LYS A 184 9.05 11.53 -4.15
CA LYS A 184 8.11 12.10 -5.13
C LYS A 184 7.25 13.23 -4.53
N LEU A 185 6.81 13.09 -3.27
CA LEU A 185 6.08 14.15 -2.57
C LEU A 185 6.97 15.39 -2.35
N SER A 186 8.22 15.21 -1.94
CA SER A 186 9.18 16.32 -1.75
C SER A 186 9.50 17.03 -3.06
N GLU A 187 9.65 16.28 -4.16
CA GLU A 187 9.83 16.84 -5.50
C GLU A 187 8.61 17.66 -5.93
N ALA A 188 7.39 17.18 -5.67
CA ALA A 188 6.14 17.89 -5.96
C ALA A 188 5.94 19.16 -5.10
N ALA A 189 6.39 19.10 -3.83
CA ALA A 189 6.33 20.24 -2.91
C ALA A 189 7.44 21.27 -3.13
N LEU A 190 8.44 20.97 -3.98
CA LEU A 190 9.66 21.76 -4.19
C LEU A 190 10.44 22.04 -2.87
N SER A 191 10.28 21.15 -1.88
CA SER A 191 10.92 21.25 -0.57
C SER A 191 11.02 19.88 0.09
N GLU A 192 12.00 19.71 0.99
CA GLU A 192 11.99 18.53 1.85
C GLU A 192 10.81 18.59 2.81
N LEU A 193 10.08 17.47 2.89
CA LEU A 193 8.97 17.33 3.81
C LEU A 193 9.47 16.73 5.12
N GLU A 194 9.40 17.51 6.19
CA GLU A 194 9.78 17.04 7.53
C GLU A 194 8.86 15.93 8.03
N GLN A 195 7.56 16.04 7.73
CA GLN A 195 6.55 15.10 8.16
C GLN A 195 5.71 14.63 6.99
N VAL A 196 5.56 13.32 6.89
CA VAL A 196 4.67 12.66 5.93
C VAL A 196 3.72 11.76 6.69
N ILE A 197 2.46 11.81 6.32
CA ILE A 197 1.40 10.98 6.89
C ILE A 197 1.01 9.94 5.85
N MET A 198 1.10 8.66 6.21
CA MET A 198 0.46 7.58 5.46
C MET A 198 -0.93 7.34 6.04
N ILE A 199 -1.95 7.41 5.20
CA ILE A 199 -3.33 7.04 5.57
C ILE A 199 -3.64 5.72 4.87
N GLY A 200 -3.95 4.70 5.64
CA GLY A 200 -4.22 3.36 5.12
C GLY A 200 -5.21 2.60 5.98
N ASP A 201 -5.70 1.49 5.45
CA ASP A 201 -6.71 0.65 6.09
C ASP A 201 -6.19 -0.71 6.55
N THR A 202 -4.93 -1.04 6.24
CA THR A 202 -4.36 -2.37 6.50
C THR A 202 -3.12 -2.28 7.40
N MET A 203 -3.19 -2.97 8.53
CA MET A 203 -2.09 -2.96 9.52
C MET A 203 -0.79 -3.52 8.94
N GLU A 204 -0.82 -4.67 8.25
CA GLU A 204 0.39 -5.36 7.77
C GLU A 204 1.09 -4.63 6.62
N THR A 205 0.38 -3.84 5.84
CA THR A 205 0.96 -3.18 4.66
C THR A 205 1.14 -1.68 4.85
N ASP A 206 0.06 -0.97 5.13
CA ASP A 206 0.07 0.50 5.21
C ASP A 206 0.71 1.00 6.49
N ILE A 207 0.21 0.51 7.63
CA ILE A 207 0.62 1.00 8.95
C ILE A 207 2.04 0.55 9.27
N ARG A 208 2.32 -0.74 9.08
CA ARG A 208 3.67 -1.28 9.28
C ARG A 208 4.69 -0.56 8.41
N GLY A 209 4.43 -0.48 7.09
CA GLY A 209 5.38 0.13 6.17
C GLY A 209 5.62 1.61 6.46
N ALA A 210 4.59 2.36 6.86
CA ALA A 210 4.71 3.76 7.27
C ALA A 210 5.60 3.92 8.51
N ILE A 211 5.37 3.11 9.55
CA ILE A 211 6.16 3.14 10.79
C ILE A 211 7.62 2.79 10.51
N GLU A 212 7.88 1.70 9.76
CA GLU A 212 9.23 1.28 9.38
C GLU A 212 9.95 2.33 8.52
N ALA A 213 9.20 3.14 7.75
CA ALA A 213 9.72 4.26 6.96
C ALA A 213 9.84 5.59 7.73
N GLY A 214 9.52 5.61 9.02
CA GLY A 214 9.58 6.83 9.86
C GLY A 214 8.50 7.86 9.52
N MET A 215 7.36 7.44 8.98
CA MET A 215 6.20 8.27 8.69
C MET A 215 5.16 8.17 9.80
N HIS A 216 4.29 9.17 9.90
CA HIS A 216 3.08 9.04 10.70
C HIS A 216 2.10 8.07 10.01
N ALA A 217 1.57 7.11 10.77
CA ALA A 217 0.67 6.09 10.28
C ALA A 217 -0.75 6.32 10.81
N PHE A 218 -1.68 6.72 9.94
CA PHE A 218 -3.09 6.93 10.28
C PHE A 218 -3.91 5.77 9.73
N LEU A 219 -4.53 5.00 10.63
CA LEU A 219 -5.41 3.89 10.27
C LEU A 219 -6.83 4.42 10.07
N VAL A 220 -7.46 4.08 8.93
CA VAL A 220 -8.89 4.28 8.72
C VAL A 220 -9.63 2.96 8.88
N LEU A 221 -10.79 3.00 9.56
CA LEU A 221 -11.63 1.83 9.82
C LEU A 221 -12.67 1.57 8.70
N SER A 222 -12.61 2.34 7.63
CA SER A 222 -13.47 2.17 6.46
C SER A 222 -13.07 1.01 5.54
N GLY A 223 -11.97 0.33 5.83
CA GLY A 223 -11.41 -0.75 5.00
C GLY A 223 -11.29 -2.09 5.70
N SER A 224 -10.13 -2.73 5.57
CA SER A 224 -9.91 -4.13 5.95
C SER A 224 -9.74 -4.37 7.45
N THR A 225 -9.06 -3.44 8.16
CA THR A 225 -8.75 -3.63 9.58
C THR A 225 -9.95 -3.29 10.47
N GLN A 226 -10.30 -4.19 11.37
CA GLN A 226 -11.28 -3.97 12.42
C GLN A 226 -10.58 -3.44 13.67
N ILE A 227 -11.24 -2.55 14.42
CA ILE A 227 -10.64 -1.91 15.60
C ILE A 227 -10.19 -2.92 16.65
N GLU A 228 -10.92 -4.02 16.78
CA GLU A 228 -10.66 -5.08 17.74
C GLU A 228 -9.34 -5.82 17.49
N SER A 229 -8.90 -5.86 16.23
CA SER A 229 -7.66 -6.54 15.83
C SER A 229 -6.42 -5.67 15.99
N VAL A 230 -6.56 -4.35 16.15
CA VAL A 230 -5.41 -3.44 16.25
C VAL A 230 -4.48 -3.80 17.41
N GLY A 231 -5.06 -4.20 18.54
CA GLY A 231 -4.30 -4.59 19.74
C GLY A 231 -3.48 -5.89 19.60
N ASP A 232 -3.67 -6.67 18.54
CA ASP A 232 -2.89 -7.88 18.30
C ASP A 232 -1.51 -7.59 17.71
N TYR A 233 -1.31 -6.40 17.16
CA TYR A 233 -0.06 -5.98 16.54
C TYR A 233 0.91 -5.37 17.55
N VAL A 234 2.20 -5.68 17.41
CA VAL A 234 3.27 -5.11 18.25
C VAL A 234 3.57 -3.66 17.93
N TYR A 235 3.09 -3.17 16.80
CA TYR A 235 3.17 -1.77 16.37
C TYR A 235 1.76 -1.16 16.35
N GLN A 236 1.69 0.15 16.57
CA GLN A 236 0.42 0.85 16.68
C GLN A 236 0.36 2.02 15.71
N PRO A 237 -0.80 2.33 15.12
CA PRO A 237 -0.95 3.53 14.31
C PRO A 237 -0.76 4.79 15.16
N THR A 238 -0.26 5.85 14.55
CA THR A 238 -0.17 7.18 15.17
C THR A 238 -1.55 7.73 15.51
N ARG A 239 -2.56 7.38 14.70
CA ARG A 239 -3.95 7.82 14.87
C ARG A 239 -4.89 6.81 14.21
N ILE A 240 -6.09 6.66 14.78
CA ILE A 240 -7.18 5.86 14.22
C ILE A 240 -8.33 6.80 13.88
N LEU A 241 -8.88 6.64 12.68
CA LEU A 241 -9.96 7.44 12.10
C LEU A 241 -11.08 6.52 11.64
N HIS A 242 -12.33 6.99 11.60
CA HIS A 242 -13.41 6.23 11.00
C HIS A 242 -13.21 6.14 9.47
N SER A 243 -12.88 7.27 8.85
CA SER A 243 -12.56 7.37 7.43
C SER A 243 -11.70 8.61 7.16
N VAL A 244 -11.29 8.82 5.92
CA VAL A 244 -10.58 10.05 5.49
C VAL A 244 -11.39 11.32 5.69
N ALA A 245 -12.72 11.21 5.76
CA ALA A 245 -13.60 12.36 6.03
C ALA A 245 -13.23 13.10 7.32
N ASP A 246 -12.74 12.37 8.33
CA ASP A 246 -12.32 12.93 9.61
C ASP A 246 -11.16 13.93 9.48
N MET A 247 -10.40 13.88 8.38
CA MET A 247 -9.27 14.77 8.10
C MET A 247 -9.64 16.04 7.32
N THR A 248 -10.83 16.10 6.74
CA THR A 248 -11.21 17.15 5.78
C THR A 248 -11.11 18.56 6.38
N GLU A 249 -11.65 18.77 7.58
CA GLU A 249 -11.61 20.07 8.25
C GLU A 249 -10.19 20.44 8.73
N GLU A 250 -9.39 19.45 9.13
CA GLU A 250 -7.99 19.70 9.53
C GLU A 250 -7.17 20.18 8.34
N ILE A 251 -7.38 19.61 7.15
CA ILE A 251 -6.71 20.04 5.92
C ILE A 251 -7.13 21.44 5.54
N LYS A 252 -8.43 21.76 5.55
CA LYS A 252 -8.95 23.07 5.19
C LYS A 252 -8.49 24.19 6.12
N THR A 253 -8.40 23.90 7.41
CA THR A 253 -8.12 24.93 8.42
C THR A 253 -6.66 24.96 8.88
N GLY A 254 -5.89 23.93 8.57
CA GLY A 254 -4.54 23.73 9.11
C GLY A 254 -4.52 23.45 10.63
N LYS A 255 -5.70 23.24 11.24
CA LYS A 255 -5.83 23.03 12.70
C LYS A 255 -6.37 21.63 12.99
N PRO A 256 -5.83 20.94 14.00
CA PRO A 256 -6.37 19.67 14.45
C PRO A 256 -7.84 19.80 14.86
N SER A 257 -8.67 18.84 14.47
CA SER A 257 -10.08 18.83 14.84
C SER A 257 -10.27 18.37 16.30
N ASP A 258 -11.07 19.11 17.07
CA ASP A 258 -11.43 18.74 18.44
C ASP A 258 -12.28 17.45 18.52
N ARG A 259 -12.98 17.10 17.43
CA ARG A 259 -13.79 15.86 17.35
C ARG A 259 -12.96 14.59 17.49
N LEU A 260 -11.66 14.66 17.24
CA LEU A 260 -10.72 13.55 17.29
C LEU A 260 -10.04 13.38 18.65
N ASN A 261 -10.45 14.16 19.65
CA ASN A 261 -10.00 14.01 21.04
C ASN A 261 -10.77 12.96 21.85
N SER A 262 -11.79 12.33 21.26
CA SER A 262 -12.47 11.20 21.91
C SER A 262 -11.51 10.01 22.00
N PRO A 263 -11.31 9.43 23.18
CA PRO A 263 -10.45 8.28 23.33
C PRO A 263 -11.06 7.10 22.58
N MET A 264 -10.34 6.55 21.61
CA MET A 264 -10.62 5.23 21.07
C MET A 264 -9.89 4.20 21.93
N PHE A 265 -10.58 3.12 22.28
CA PHE A 265 -10.00 2.01 23.02
C PHE A 265 -10.02 0.78 22.10
N ASP A 266 -8.90 0.06 22.05
CA ASP A 266 -8.91 -1.27 21.49
C ASP A 266 -9.49 -2.29 22.48
N ARG A 267 -9.63 -3.57 22.08
CA ARG A 267 -10.13 -4.65 22.95
C ARG A 267 -9.27 -4.93 24.19
N ASN A 268 -8.05 -4.40 24.23
CA ASN A 268 -7.13 -4.52 25.34
C ASN A 268 -7.17 -3.31 26.28
N GLY A 269 -8.04 -2.31 25.98
CA GLY A 269 -8.19 -1.11 26.76
C GLY A 269 -7.08 -0.08 26.60
N PHE A 270 -6.33 -0.15 25.49
CA PHE A 270 -5.35 0.88 25.16
C PHE A 270 -6.06 2.15 24.69
N ARG A 271 -5.69 3.25 25.30
CA ARG A 271 -6.23 4.57 24.98
C ARG A 271 -5.30 5.28 24.02
N VAL A 272 -5.77 5.58 22.80
CA VAL A 272 -5.05 6.44 21.86
C VAL A 272 -5.38 7.89 22.18
N ARG A 273 -4.40 8.65 22.66
CA ARG A 273 -4.55 10.07 23.00
C ARG A 273 -3.61 10.94 22.16
N LYS A 274 -4.11 12.13 21.84
CA LYS A 274 -3.27 13.23 21.36
C LYS A 274 -2.59 13.89 22.56
N PHE A 275 -1.26 14.00 22.53
CA PHE A 275 -0.49 14.75 23.50
C PHE A 275 0.28 15.87 22.79
N GLY A 276 -0.19 17.11 22.90
CA GLY A 276 0.41 18.25 22.21
C GLY A 276 0.48 18.06 20.70
N GLN A 277 1.61 18.33 20.08
CA GLN A 277 1.90 18.06 18.66
C GLN A 277 2.38 16.62 18.39
N ARG A 278 2.46 15.77 19.42
CA ARG A 278 2.87 14.36 19.31
C ARG A 278 1.73 13.46 19.79
N TYR A 279 1.48 12.40 19.03
CA TYR A 279 0.56 11.35 19.43
C TYR A 279 1.31 10.32 20.28
N GLN A 280 0.79 9.99 21.48
CA GLN A 280 1.31 8.93 22.32
C GLN A 280 0.19 7.97 22.68
N THR A 281 0.52 6.68 22.71
CA THR A 281 -0.35 5.65 23.28
C THR A 281 -0.06 5.57 24.78
N GLU A 282 -1.02 5.93 25.64
CA GLU A 282 -0.93 5.70 27.06
C GLU A 282 -1.52 4.34 27.41
N ILE A 283 -0.71 3.49 28.00
CA ILE A 283 -1.16 2.24 28.59
C ILE A 283 -1.80 2.57 29.92
N SER A 284 -3.13 2.67 29.96
CA SER A 284 -3.85 2.82 31.23
C SER A 284 -4.39 1.45 31.67
N GLY A 285 -3.68 0.84 32.61
CA GLY A 285 -4.14 -0.36 33.30
C GLY A 285 -3.46 -1.64 32.86
N PHE A 286 -2.28 -1.90 33.41
CA PHE A 286 -1.69 -3.23 33.43
C PHE A 286 -2.56 -4.15 34.33
N ARG A 287 -3.49 -4.91 33.78
CA ARG A 287 -3.96 -6.13 34.46
C ARG A 287 -2.89 -7.18 34.24
N LYS A 288 -2.26 -7.61 35.35
CA LYS A 288 -1.35 -8.77 35.34
C LYS A 288 -2.02 -9.91 34.58
N PRO A 289 -1.33 -10.60 33.66
CA PRO A 289 -1.87 -11.77 33.00
C PRO A 289 -2.30 -12.78 34.05
N ARG A 290 -3.50 -13.34 33.91
CA ARG A 290 -3.96 -14.44 34.78
C ARG A 290 -2.97 -15.60 34.61
N PRO A 291 -2.54 -16.22 35.72
CA PRO A 291 -1.68 -17.41 35.63
C PRO A 291 -2.41 -18.49 34.83
N ARG A 292 -1.70 -19.10 33.90
CA ARG A 292 -2.23 -20.26 33.16
C ARG A 292 -2.61 -21.34 34.17
N PRO A 293 -3.75 -22.03 34.02
CA PRO A 293 -4.06 -23.18 34.85
C PRO A 293 -2.97 -24.25 34.67
N ALA A 294 -2.51 -24.76 35.78
CA ALA A 294 -1.50 -25.82 35.81
C ALA A 294 -2.04 -27.01 35.00
N MET A 295 -1.27 -27.51 34.02
CA MET A 295 -1.53 -28.77 33.38
C MET A 295 -1.31 -29.86 34.46
N THR A 296 -2.37 -30.48 34.91
CA THR A 296 -2.32 -31.74 35.66
C THR A 296 -1.85 -32.84 34.71
N LYS A 297 -0.84 -33.57 35.14
CA LYS A 297 -0.28 -34.73 34.45
C LYS A 297 -1.34 -35.84 34.36
#